data_6da3e99c13beb330ca807360e504384e
#
_entry.id   6da3e99c13beb330ca807360e504384e
#
_cell.length_a   1.000
_cell.length_b   1.000
_cell.length_c   1.000
_cell.angle_alpha   90.00
_cell.angle_beta   90.00
_cell.angle_gamma   90.00
#
_symmetry.space_group_name_H-M   'P 1'
#
loop_
_entity.id
_entity.type
_entity.pdbx_description
1 polymer ?
#
loop_
_entity_poly.entity_id
_entity_poly.type
_entity_poly.pdbx_seq_one_letter_code
_entity_poly.pdbx_strand_id
1 'polypeptide(L)'
;MKRLNVKKWTATLSILFLLTLSICLVSCLNWIMENPSFVLREIILRPTSLTEGNLVIGLNVQNPNRFDLTLKSFEYFLFLDDKEIGSGHLEKEILIPSLSTTQVQVSVVAKFKDLGDSLKAIIAGHDLPYKIEGKASVETTFGSRDFSLSKDGRTKQIKL
;
A
#
# COMPACT_ATOMS: atom_id res chain seq x y z
N MET A 1 21.74 -37.45 -51.75
CA MET A 1 22.16 -36.95 -50.43
C MET A 1 21.72 -35.51 -50.28
N LYS A 2 20.68 -35.24 -49.47
CA LYS A 2 20.19 -33.87 -49.21
C LYS A 2 21.18 -33.18 -48.24
N ARG A 3 21.92 -32.19 -48.71
CA ARG A 3 22.71 -31.32 -47.84
C ARG A 3 21.71 -30.56 -46.96
N LEU A 4 21.57 -30.95 -45.72
CA LEU A 4 20.81 -30.23 -44.69
C LEU A 4 21.35 -28.80 -44.60
N ASN A 5 20.48 -27.86 -44.72
CA ASN A 5 20.76 -26.43 -44.81
C ASN A 5 21.17 -25.90 -43.41
N VAL A 6 22.38 -26.26 -42.99
CA VAL A 6 22.97 -25.97 -41.66
C VAL A 6 22.85 -24.47 -41.31
N LYS A 7 22.99 -23.57 -42.30
CA LYS A 7 22.83 -22.12 -42.10
C LYS A 7 21.42 -21.70 -41.66
N LYS A 8 20.38 -22.39 -42.10
CA LYS A 8 19.00 -22.07 -41.67
C LYS A 8 18.74 -22.56 -40.23
N TRP A 9 19.34 -23.71 -39.88
CA TRP A 9 19.21 -24.26 -38.53
C TRP A 9 19.96 -23.42 -37.47
N THR A 10 21.14 -22.91 -37.79
CA THR A 10 21.90 -22.03 -36.90
C THR A 10 21.19 -20.68 -36.71
N ALA A 11 20.56 -20.14 -37.75
CA ALA A 11 19.80 -18.91 -37.65
C ALA A 11 18.53 -19.07 -36.77
N THR A 12 17.79 -20.17 -36.92
CA THR A 12 16.62 -20.46 -36.10
C THR A 12 16.98 -20.72 -34.63
N LEU A 13 18.05 -21.41 -34.34
CA LEU A 13 18.58 -21.63 -33.00
C LEU A 13 19.02 -20.32 -32.34
N SER A 14 19.69 -19.43 -33.08
CA SER A 14 20.06 -18.09 -32.56
C SER A 14 18.86 -17.21 -32.22
N ILE A 15 17.84 -17.24 -33.09
CA ILE A 15 16.60 -16.49 -32.83
C ILE A 15 15.88 -17.05 -31.60
N LEU A 16 15.79 -18.37 -31.47
CA LEU A 16 15.17 -19.02 -30.31
C LEU A 16 15.93 -18.69 -29.02
N PHE A 17 17.25 -18.70 -29.05
CA PHE A 17 18.10 -18.34 -27.90
C PHE A 17 17.95 -16.87 -27.52
N LEU A 18 17.88 -15.94 -28.48
CA LEU A 18 17.63 -14.53 -28.21
C LEU A 18 16.22 -14.29 -27.61
N LEU A 19 15.22 -15.04 -28.09
CA LEU A 19 13.85 -14.96 -27.56
C LEU A 19 13.77 -15.47 -26.13
N THR A 20 14.43 -16.60 -25.82
CA THR A 20 14.46 -17.14 -24.45
C THR A 20 15.25 -16.23 -23.50
N LEU A 21 16.35 -15.64 -23.96
CA LEU A 21 17.14 -14.68 -23.18
C LEU A 21 16.31 -13.41 -22.87
N SER A 22 15.54 -12.92 -23.84
CA SER A 22 14.65 -11.77 -23.67
C SER A 22 13.55 -12.04 -22.64
N ILE A 23 12.94 -13.24 -22.66
CA ILE A 23 11.91 -13.64 -21.69
C ILE A 23 12.50 -13.77 -20.28
N CYS A 24 13.71 -14.31 -20.14
CA CYS A 24 14.41 -14.39 -18.86
C CYS A 24 14.70 -13.00 -18.25
N LEU A 25 15.09 -12.02 -19.07
CA LEU A 25 15.37 -10.66 -18.59
C LEU A 25 14.11 -9.94 -18.07
N VAL A 26 12.96 -10.16 -18.72
CA VAL A 26 11.68 -9.56 -18.26
C VAL A 26 11.17 -10.22 -16.97
N SER A 27 11.39 -11.51 -16.79
CA SER A 27 10.99 -12.23 -15.57
C SER A 27 11.81 -11.84 -14.33
N CYS A 28 13.06 -11.43 -14.49
CA CYS A 28 13.92 -11.02 -13.38
C CYS A 28 13.52 -9.66 -12.77
N LEU A 29 12.86 -8.77 -13.52
CA LEU A 29 12.47 -7.44 -13.01
C LEU A 29 11.41 -7.51 -11.90
N ASN A 30 10.55 -8.52 -11.91
CA ASN A 30 9.52 -8.69 -10.88
C ASN A 30 10.06 -9.20 -9.54
N TRP A 31 11.30 -9.69 -9.51
CA TRP A 31 11.91 -10.30 -8.30
C TRP A 31 12.81 -9.34 -7.52
N ILE A 32 13.04 -8.14 -8.04
CA ILE A 32 13.99 -7.18 -7.45
C ILE A 32 13.34 -6.34 -6.34
N MET A 33 12.02 -6.21 -6.31
CA MET A 33 11.30 -5.36 -5.35
C MET A 33 10.50 -6.20 -4.36
N GLU A 34 10.89 -6.12 -3.09
CA GLU A 34 10.10 -6.61 -1.98
C GLU A 34 8.96 -5.63 -1.66
N ASN A 35 7.78 -6.17 -1.33
CA ASN A 35 6.63 -5.33 -1.04
C ASN A 35 6.85 -4.55 0.27
N PRO A 36 6.59 -3.24 0.28
CA PRO A 36 6.61 -2.47 1.51
C PRO A 36 5.56 -3.00 2.49
N SER A 37 5.88 -2.98 3.78
CA SER A 37 4.94 -3.37 4.82
C SER A 37 4.33 -2.14 5.48
N PHE A 38 3.05 -2.26 5.86
CA PHE A 38 2.28 -1.21 6.52
C PHE A 38 1.83 -1.71 7.90
N VAL A 39 2.15 -0.97 8.93
CA VAL A 39 1.75 -1.28 10.30
C VAL A 39 0.98 -0.10 10.88
N LEU A 40 -0.27 -0.35 11.31
CA LEU A 40 -1.04 0.66 12.02
C LEU A 40 -0.36 0.94 13.38
N ARG A 41 -0.11 2.19 13.65
CA ARG A 41 0.48 2.67 14.90
C ARG A 41 -0.58 3.19 15.86
N GLU A 42 -1.43 4.09 15.38
CA GLU A 42 -2.45 4.74 16.20
C GLU A 42 -3.61 5.27 15.34
N ILE A 43 -4.75 5.42 15.95
CA ILE A 43 -5.89 6.18 15.42
C ILE A 43 -6.20 7.26 16.45
N ILE A 44 -6.29 8.52 16.02
CA ILE A 44 -6.60 9.66 16.89
C ILE A 44 -7.87 10.31 16.36
N LEU A 45 -8.91 10.42 17.19
CA LEU A 45 -10.10 11.19 16.87
C LEU A 45 -9.88 12.64 17.30
N ARG A 46 -9.94 13.56 16.33
CA ARG A 46 -9.89 15.01 16.58
C ARG A 46 -11.24 15.60 16.22
N PRO A 47 -12.10 15.94 17.21
CA PRO A 47 -13.35 16.62 16.93
C PRO A 47 -13.08 17.96 16.24
N THR A 48 -13.77 18.22 15.13
CA THR A 48 -13.68 19.50 14.40
C THR A 48 -14.94 20.31 14.56
N SER A 49 -16.07 19.65 14.88
CA SER A 49 -17.37 20.27 15.16
C SER A 49 -18.20 19.35 16.07
N LEU A 50 -19.43 19.75 16.37
CA LEU A 50 -20.38 18.90 17.09
C LEU A 50 -20.88 17.70 16.27
N THR A 51 -20.67 17.71 14.97
CA THR A 51 -21.20 16.70 14.03
C THR A 51 -20.14 15.92 13.29
N GLU A 52 -18.89 16.40 13.31
CA GLU A 52 -17.79 15.82 12.52
C GLU A 52 -16.47 15.85 13.30
N GLY A 53 -15.61 14.91 12.98
CA GLY A 53 -14.24 14.85 13.46
C GLY A 53 -13.30 14.24 12.45
N ASN A 54 -12.02 14.52 12.58
CA ASN A 54 -10.96 13.89 11.79
C ASN A 54 -10.40 12.68 12.54
N LEU A 55 -10.47 11.51 11.93
CA LEU A 55 -9.74 10.33 12.36
C LEU A 55 -8.36 10.38 11.70
N VAL A 56 -7.34 10.69 12.49
CA VAL A 56 -5.95 10.69 12.05
C VAL A 56 -5.37 9.30 12.28
N ILE A 57 -4.94 8.66 11.19
CA ILE A 57 -4.40 7.30 11.19
C ILE A 57 -2.89 7.41 11.01
N GLY A 58 -2.14 6.96 12.00
CA GLY A 58 -0.68 6.85 11.93
C GLY A 58 -0.27 5.47 11.43
N LEU A 59 0.46 5.44 10.33
CA LEU A 59 1.01 4.23 9.72
C LEU A 59 2.54 4.26 9.77
N ASN A 60 3.15 3.14 10.12
CA ASN A 60 4.57 2.90 9.86
C ASN A 60 4.68 2.15 8.54
N VAL A 61 5.34 2.75 7.56
CA VAL A 61 5.62 2.13 6.27
C VAL A 61 7.09 1.73 6.23
N GLN A 62 7.34 0.44 6.17
CA GLN A 62 8.69 -0.12 6.11
C GLN A 62 9.06 -0.44 4.67
N ASN A 63 10.21 0.07 4.24
CA ASN A 63 10.83 -0.26 2.97
C ASN A 63 11.91 -1.34 3.18
N PRO A 64 11.69 -2.59 2.79
CA PRO A 64 12.70 -3.65 2.90
C PRO A 64 13.76 -3.59 1.79
N ASN A 65 13.56 -2.72 0.79
CA ASN A 65 14.42 -2.65 -0.39
C ASN A 65 15.68 -1.83 -0.13
N ARG A 66 16.73 -2.10 -0.90
CA ARG A 66 18.00 -1.35 -0.87
C ARG A 66 17.99 -0.09 -1.74
N PHE A 67 16.83 0.37 -2.14
CA PHE A 67 16.61 1.60 -2.91
C PHE A 67 15.40 2.33 -2.34
N ASP A 68 15.34 3.63 -2.59
CA ASP A 68 14.30 4.49 -2.09
C ASP A 68 12.97 4.21 -2.81
N LEU A 69 11.87 4.36 -2.08
CA LEU A 69 10.52 4.31 -2.59
C LEU A 69 9.87 5.68 -2.42
N THR A 70 9.15 6.15 -3.43
CA THR A 70 8.32 7.34 -3.31
C THR A 70 6.84 6.92 -3.39
N LEU A 71 6.12 7.08 -2.29
CA LEU A 71 4.67 6.90 -2.26
C LEU A 71 4.04 8.09 -2.98
N LYS A 72 3.58 7.88 -4.22
CA LYS A 72 2.99 8.92 -5.08
C LYS A 72 1.53 9.18 -4.78
N SER A 73 0.79 8.11 -4.53
CA SER A 73 -0.62 8.19 -4.14
C SER A 73 -0.96 7.06 -3.19
N PHE A 74 -1.91 7.32 -2.33
CA PHE A 74 -2.51 6.31 -1.48
C PHE A 74 -3.98 6.67 -1.29
N GLU A 75 -4.87 5.87 -1.84
CA GLU A 75 -6.31 5.95 -1.65
C GLU A 75 -6.69 4.88 -0.64
N TYR A 76 -7.52 5.23 0.35
CA TYR A 76 -7.86 4.31 1.43
C TYR A 76 -9.29 4.50 1.92
N PHE A 77 -9.84 3.40 2.44
CA PHE A 77 -11.13 3.32 3.13
C PHE A 77 -10.89 2.82 4.55
N LEU A 78 -11.56 3.43 5.49
CA LEU A 78 -11.55 3.03 6.90
C LEU A 78 -12.89 2.43 7.27
N PHE A 79 -12.85 1.25 7.85
CA PHE A 79 -13.99 0.55 8.43
C PHE A 79 -13.78 0.42 9.94
N LEU A 80 -14.82 0.64 10.72
CA LEU A 80 -14.90 0.34 12.14
C LEU A 80 -16.15 -0.49 12.39
N ASP A 81 -16.00 -1.62 13.06
CA ASP A 81 -17.10 -2.55 13.31
C ASP A 81 -17.85 -2.91 12.02
N ASP A 82 -17.09 -3.25 10.98
CA ASP A 82 -17.54 -3.60 9.62
C ASP A 82 -18.33 -2.50 8.88
N LYS A 83 -18.39 -1.29 9.43
CA LYS A 83 -19.03 -0.13 8.79
C LYS A 83 -17.96 0.77 8.18
N GLU A 84 -18.16 1.17 6.93
CA GLU A 84 -17.33 2.22 6.32
C GLU A 84 -17.57 3.55 7.04
N ILE A 85 -16.50 4.10 7.61
CA ILE A 85 -16.54 5.38 8.33
C ILE A 85 -16.16 6.53 7.41
N GLY A 86 -15.35 6.25 6.42
CA GLY A 86 -14.95 7.20 5.41
C GLY A 86 -13.75 6.77 4.62
N SER A 87 -13.37 7.61 3.69
CA SER A 87 -12.24 7.41 2.79
C SER A 87 -11.35 8.65 2.75
N GLY A 88 -10.16 8.48 2.23
CA GLY A 88 -9.22 9.57 2.04
C GLY A 88 -8.19 9.24 0.98
N HIS A 89 -7.36 10.22 0.71
CA HIS A 89 -6.22 10.07 -0.18
C HIS A 89 -5.01 10.83 0.38
N LEU A 90 -3.83 10.42 -0.08
CA LEU A 90 -2.59 11.09 0.28
C LEU A 90 -2.50 12.44 -0.44
N GLU A 91 -2.30 13.51 0.32
CA GLU A 91 -2.22 14.88 -0.23
C GLU A 91 -0.84 15.21 -0.82
N LYS A 92 0.21 14.57 -0.32
CA LYS A 92 1.60 14.85 -0.71
C LYS A 92 2.39 13.56 -0.85
N GLU A 93 3.28 13.54 -1.82
CA GLU A 93 4.22 12.44 -2.00
C GLU A 93 5.14 12.28 -0.78
N ILE A 94 5.43 11.03 -0.43
CA ILE A 94 6.25 10.69 0.73
C ILE A 94 7.42 9.83 0.28
N LEU A 95 8.64 10.31 0.56
CA LEU A 95 9.85 9.51 0.39
C LEU A 95 9.99 8.51 1.54
N ILE A 96 10.24 7.26 1.19
CA ILE A 96 10.53 6.17 2.13
C ILE A 96 11.93 5.65 1.79
N PRO A 97 12.97 6.10 2.52
CA PRO A 97 14.34 5.74 2.21
C PRO A 97 14.59 4.23 2.27
N SER A 98 15.63 3.79 1.59
CA SER A 98 16.04 2.37 1.57
C SER A 98 16.24 1.82 2.98
N LEU A 99 15.81 0.57 3.21
CA LEU A 99 15.97 -0.17 4.47
C LEU A 99 15.47 0.60 5.71
N SER A 100 14.50 1.52 5.54
CA SER A 100 13.99 2.37 6.60
C SER A 100 12.50 2.19 6.86
N THR A 101 12.06 2.80 7.96
CA THR A 101 10.64 2.92 8.31
C THR A 101 10.28 4.40 8.36
N THR A 102 9.28 4.80 7.58
CA THR A 102 8.76 6.17 7.55
C THR A 102 7.38 6.21 8.19
N GLN A 103 7.12 7.22 9.01
CA GLN A 103 5.80 7.45 9.58
C GLN A 103 4.97 8.25 8.60
N VAL A 104 3.81 7.71 8.24
CA VAL A 104 2.83 8.33 7.35
C VAL A 104 1.58 8.59 8.16
N GLN A 105 1.08 9.83 8.11
CA GLN A 105 -0.20 10.19 8.70
C GLN A 105 -1.19 10.46 7.60
N VAL A 106 -2.36 9.84 7.70
CA VAL A 106 -3.49 10.04 6.81
C VAL A 106 -4.72 10.36 7.64
N SER A 107 -5.67 11.09 7.08
CA SER A 107 -6.85 11.52 7.82
C SER A 107 -8.14 11.22 7.06
N VAL A 108 -9.15 10.81 7.80
CA VAL A 108 -10.50 10.55 7.31
C VAL A 108 -11.46 11.51 8.02
N VAL A 109 -12.27 12.24 7.27
CA VAL A 109 -13.37 13.00 7.84
C VAL A 109 -14.50 12.04 8.17
N ALA A 110 -14.77 11.89 9.47
CA ALA A 110 -15.85 11.06 9.99
C ALA A 110 -17.00 11.91 10.49
N LYS A 111 -18.21 11.65 9.99
CA LYS A 111 -19.42 12.25 10.52
C LYS A 111 -19.89 11.42 11.72
N PHE A 112 -20.14 12.07 12.86
CA PHE A 112 -20.51 11.37 14.08
C PHE A 112 -21.79 10.53 13.95
N LYS A 113 -22.73 10.96 13.10
CA LYS A 113 -23.93 10.18 12.78
C LYS A 113 -23.61 8.83 12.12
N ASP A 114 -22.54 8.75 11.32
CA ASP A 114 -22.15 7.56 10.58
C ASP A 114 -21.37 6.58 11.49
N LEU A 115 -20.74 7.12 12.55
CA LEU A 115 -20.09 6.32 13.60
C LEU A 115 -21.09 5.56 14.48
N GLY A 116 -22.32 6.09 14.68
CA GLY A 116 -23.37 5.43 15.45
C GLY A 116 -22.91 4.93 16.82
N ASP A 117 -23.09 3.63 17.10
CA ASP A 117 -22.68 3.02 18.37
C ASP A 117 -21.16 2.89 18.51
N SER A 118 -20.42 2.88 17.40
CA SER A 118 -18.96 2.88 17.43
C SER A 118 -18.39 4.14 18.08
N LEU A 119 -19.08 5.31 17.94
CA LEU A 119 -18.67 6.53 18.62
C LEU A 119 -18.78 6.40 20.14
N LYS A 120 -19.87 5.80 20.63
CA LYS A 120 -20.05 5.54 22.07
C LYS A 120 -18.96 4.60 22.60
N ALA A 121 -18.65 3.55 21.84
CA ALA A 121 -17.61 2.61 22.19
C ALA A 121 -16.22 3.27 22.21
N ILE A 122 -15.92 4.15 21.24
CA ILE A 122 -14.69 4.94 21.21
C ILE A 122 -14.56 5.82 22.46
N ILE A 123 -15.63 6.58 22.78
CA ILE A 123 -15.66 7.48 23.96
C ILE A 123 -15.51 6.65 25.25
N ALA A 124 -16.11 5.47 25.31
CA ALA A 124 -16.00 4.57 26.46
C ALA A 124 -14.64 3.84 26.54
N GLY A 125 -13.74 4.05 25.58
CA GLY A 125 -12.43 3.40 25.54
C GLY A 125 -12.49 1.90 25.20
N HIS A 126 -13.58 1.46 24.58
CA HIS A 126 -13.73 0.07 24.16
C HIS A 126 -12.87 -0.21 22.92
N ASP A 127 -12.36 -1.43 22.87
CA ASP A 127 -11.55 -1.92 21.76
C ASP A 127 -12.45 -2.36 20.60
N LEU A 128 -12.34 -1.69 19.45
CA LEU A 128 -13.15 -1.94 18.26
C LEU A 128 -12.35 -2.65 17.18
N PRO A 129 -12.96 -3.55 16.40
CA PRO A 129 -12.35 -4.06 15.18
C PRO A 129 -12.26 -2.91 14.16
N TYR A 130 -11.11 -2.81 13.50
CA TYR A 130 -10.92 -1.91 12.38
C TYR A 130 -10.44 -2.67 11.15
N LYS A 131 -10.71 -2.12 9.97
CA LYS A 131 -10.15 -2.56 8.70
C LYS A 131 -9.77 -1.34 7.87
N ILE A 132 -8.60 -1.34 7.30
CA ILE A 132 -8.13 -0.34 6.34
C ILE A 132 -7.89 -1.06 5.04
N GLU A 133 -8.57 -0.62 3.99
CA GLU A 133 -8.33 -1.06 2.62
C GLU A 133 -7.84 0.11 1.79
N GLY A 134 -6.94 -0.15 0.84
CA GLY A 134 -6.44 0.92 0.00
C GLY A 134 -5.62 0.45 -1.18
N LYS A 135 -5.30 1.42 -2.04
CA LYS A 135 -4.37 1.27 -3.16
C LYS A 135 -3.30 2.33 -3.07
N ALA A 136 -2.07 1.90 -3.16
CA ALA A 136 -0.89 2.76 -3.13
C ALA A 136 -0.16 2.66 -4.46
N SER A 137 0.21 3.79 -5.05
CA SER A 137 1.15 3.85 -6.18
C SER A 137 2.51 4.28 -5.67
N VAL A 138 3.51 3.45 -5.92
CA VAL A 138 4.88 3.64 -5.46
C VAL A 138 5.79 3.75 -6.66
N GLU A 139 6.57 4.82 -6.71
CA GLU A 139 7.62 5.06 -7.70
C GLU A 139 8.98 4.63 -7.15
N THR A 140 9.77 4.02 -8.01
CA THR A 140 11.14 3.60 -7.75
C THR A 140 12.05 4.04 -8.88
N THR A 141 13.37 3.86 -8.73
CA THR A 141 14.34 4.04 -9.82
C THR A 141 14.10 3.11 -11.01
N PHE A 142 13.28 2.07 -10.86
CA PHE A 142 12.97 1.08 -11.89
C PHE A 142 11.57 1.25 -12.51
N GLY A 143 10.81 2.26 -12.08
CA GLY A 143 9.44 2.55 -12.51
C GLY A 143 8.42 2.55 -11.38
N SER A 144 7.16 2.72 -11.73
CA SER A 144 6.04 2.77 -10.78
C SER A 144 5.35 1.42 -10.65
N ARG A 145 4.84 1.14 -9.45
CA ARG A 145 4.10 -0.09 -9.15
C ARG A 145 2.96 0.19 -8.19
N ASP A 146 1.82 -0.44 -8.46
CA ASP A 146 0.63 -0.34 -7.61
C ASP A 146 0.55 -1.52 -6.64
N PHE A 147 0.18 -1.21 -5.41
CA PHE A 147 -0.03 -2.17 -4.33
C PHE A 147 -1.42 -2.02 -3.75
N SER A 148 -2.09 -3.16 -3.55
CA SER A 148 -3.31 -3.20 -2.76
C SER A 148 -2.95 -3.50 -1.31
N LEU A 149 -3.53 -2.73 -0.39
CA LEU A 149 -3.37 -2.89 1.05
C LEU A 149 -4.70 -3.32 1.65
N SER A 150 -4.68 -4.35 2.46
CA SER A 150 -5.76 -4.67 3.38
C SER A 150 -5.14 -4.99 4.72
N LYS A 151 -5.56 -4.27 5.77
CA LYS A 151 -5.08 -4.45 7.13
C LYS A 151 -6.25 -4.36 8.10
N ASP A 152 -6.42 -5.39 8.89
CA ASP A 152 -7.41 -5.47 9.96
C ASP A 152 -6.74 -5.67 11.32
N GLY A 153 -7.49 -5.40 12.36
CA GLY A 153 -7.04 -5.55 13.74
C GLY A 153 -8.04 -4.98 14.73
N ARG A 154 -7.57 -4.74 15.96
CA ARG A 154 -8.35 -4.10 17.01
C ARG A 154 -7.65 -2.83 17.48
N THR A 155 -8.43 -1.79 17.75
CA THR A 155 -7.93 -0.53 18.28
C THR A 155 -7.66 -0.71 19.77
N LYS A 156 -6.42 -0.74 20.18
CA LYS A 156 -6.09 -0.84 21.62
C LYS A 156 -6.35 0.45 22.39
N GLN A 157 -6.43 1.58 21.73
CA GLN A 157 -6.89 2.87 22.26
C GLN A 157 -7.04 3.87 21.11
N ILE A 158 -8.23 4.41 20.91
CA ILE A 158 -8.40 5.65 20.16
C ILE A 158 -8.14 6.78 21.16
N LYS A 159 -7.13 7.59 20.91
CA LYS A 159 -6.87 8.78 21.73
C LYS A 159 -7.81 9.89 21.28
N LEU A 160 -8.46 10.51 22.25
CA LEU A 160 -9.25 11.75 22.10
C LEU A 160 -8.33 12.95 22.24
#